data_4b8ca985dbf71e13e02dc79ff85c5f72
#
_entry.id   4b8ca985dbf71e13e02dc79ff85c5f72
#
_cell.length_a   1.000
_cell.length_b   1.000
_cell.length_c   1.000
_cell.angle_alpha   90.00
_cell.angle_beta   90.00
_cell.angle_gamma   90.00
#
_symmetry.space_group_name_H-M   'P 1'
#
loop_
_entity.id
_entity.type
_entity.pdbx_description
1 polymer ?
#
loop_
_entity_poly.entity_id
_entity_poly.type
_entity_poly.pdbx_seq_one_letter_code
_entity_poly.pdbx_strand_id
1 'polypeptide(L)'
;YLSQLKSRAYPRPLAENEILLTADTVVILNGEVLGKPEDREDAIRMLERLSGHRHTVVTGVTLRTARRRRSFSVRSNVWFRALTREEIVYYVDNFHPLDKAGSYGIQEWIGYAAIERIDGSFFNVMGLPIQRVYTELNQFIQSIKNNP
;
A
#
# COMPACT_ATOMS: atom_id res chain seq x y z
N TYR A 1 2.14 -11.57 2.54
CA TYR A 1 1.63 -12.23 3.76
C TYR A 1 0.34 -11.59 4.28
N LEU A 2 0.33 -10.25 4.51
CA LEU A 2 -0.84 -9.56 5.06
C LEU A 2 -2.08 -9.65 4.16
N SER A 3 -1.92 -9.56 2.83
CA SER A 3 -3.03 -9.72 1.90
C SER A 3 -3.62 -11.14 1.96
N GLN A 4 -2.77 -12.13 2.19
CA GLN A 4 -3.22 -13.51 2.38
C GLN A 4 -4.02 -13.69 3.68
N LEU A 5 -3.58 -13.04 4.77
CA LEU A 5 -4.33 -13.04 6.03
C LEU A 5 -5.70 -12.41 5.85
N LYS A 6 -5.79 -11.28 5.18
CA LYS A 6 -7.06 -10.63 4.87
C LYS A 6 -7.96 -11.53 4.02
N SER A 7 -7.38 -12.23 3.05
CA SER A 7 -8.12 -13.17 2.21
C SER A 7 -8.72 -14.32 3.03
N ARG A 8 -7.94 -14.90 3.94
CA ARG A 8 -8.41 -15.99 4.81
C ARG A 8 -9.46 -15.52 5.81
N ALA A 9 -9.39 -14.29 6.25
CA ALA A 9 -10.31 -13.71 7.23
C ALA A 9 -11.66 -13.30 6.63
N TYR A 10 -11.85 -13.44 5.31
CA TYR A 10 -13.11 -13.10 4.66
C TYR A 10 -14.26 -13.93 5.23
N PRO A 11 -15.37 -13.28 5.67
CA PRO A 11 -16.31 -13.91 6.60
C PRO A 11 -17.26 -14.93 6.00
N ARG A 12 -17.33 -15.06 4.68
CA ARG A 12 -18.20 -16.05 4.04
C ARG A 12 -17.47 -16.88 2.98
N PRO A 13 -17.96 -18.11 2.68
CA PRO A 13 -17.43 -18.88 1.55
C PRO A 13 -17.66 -18.16 0.22
N LEU A 14 -16.74 -18.33 -0.72
CA LEU A 14 -16.86 -17.78 -2.07
C LEU A 14 -17.73 -18.72 -2.91
N ALA A 15 -18.64 -18.13 -3.70
CA ALA A 15 -19.35 -18.85 -4.74
C ALA A 15 -18.40 -19.21 -5.89
N GLU A 16 -18.78 -20.17 -6.74
CA GLU A 16 -17.93 -20.68 -7.83
C GLU A 16 -17.52 -19.59 -8.84
N ASN A 17 -18.36 -18.57 -9.03
CA ASN A 17 -18.13 -17.49 -9.99
C ASN A 17 -17.57 -16.22 -9.33
N GLU A 18 -17.15 -16.31 -8.08
CA GLU A 18 -16.59 -15.15 -7.35
C GLU A 18 -15.08 -15.20 -7.29
N ILE A 19 -14.45 -14.03 -7.44
CA ILE A 19 -13.03 -13.82 -7.16
C ILE A 19 -12.92 -12.76 -6.06
N LEU A 20 -12.24 -13.11 -4.99
CA LEU A 20 -11.93 -12.18 -3.91
C LEU A 20 -10.54 -11.58 -4.15
N LEU A 21 -10.46 -10.26 -4.14
CA LEU A 21 -9.20 -9.52 -4.16
C LEU A 21 -8.98 -8.89 -2.79
N THR A 22 -7.82 -9.13 -2.22
CA THR A 22 -7.37 -8.44 -1.01
C THR A 22 -6.00 -7.83 -1.25
N ALA A 23 -5.76 -6.68 -0.64
CA ALA A 23 -4.49 -5.98 -0.75
C ALA A 23 -4.09 -5.40 0.60
N ASP A 24 -2.79 -5.26 0.80
CA ASP A 24 -2.24 -4.58 1.95
C ASP A 24 -0.93 -3.90 1.59
N THR A 25 -0.72 -2.69 2.11
CA THR A 25 0.40 -1.85 1.79
C THR A 25 1.23 -1.58 3.03
N VAL A 26 2.55 -1.71 2.88
CA VAL A 26 3.51 -1.35 3.93
C VAL A 26 4.54 -0.36 3.39
N VAL A 27 5.07 0.46 4.28
CA VAL A 27 6.17 1.38 4.00
C VAL A 27 7.41 0.84 4.68
N ILE A 28 8.52 0.80 3.95
CA ILE A 28 9.80 0.29 4.46
C ILE A 28 10.84 1.42 4.36
N LEU A 29 11.45 1.73 5.49
CA LEU A 29 12.53 2.70 5.60
C LEU A 29 13.74 2.02 6.24
N ASN A 30 14.87 1.97 5.53
CA ASN A 30 16.10 1.34 6.02
C ASN A 30 15.89 -0.07 6.57
N GLY A 31 15.07 -0.87 5.89
CA GLY A 31 14.77 -2.25 6.29
C GLY A 31 13.74 -2.40 7.40
N GLU A 32 13.24 -1.29 7.94
CA GLU A 32 12.21 -1.30 8.99
C GLU A 32 10.83 -1.00 8.40
N VAL A 33 9.85 -1.80 8.80
CA VAL A 33 8.45 -1.60 8.37
C VAL A 33 7.82 -0.50 9.23
N LEU A 34 7.33 0.54 8.57
CA LEU A 34 6.54 1.58 9.21
C LEU A 34 5.06 1.27 8.95
N GLY A 35 4.37 0.83 9.98
CA GLY A 35 2.94 0.57 9.92
C GLY A 35 2.12 1.84 10.06
N LYS A 36 0.87 1.69 10.47
CA LYS A 36 0.00 2.82 10.81
C LYS A 36 0.49 3.44 12.12
N PRO A 37 0.50 4.78 12.23
CA PRO A 37 0.87 5.42 13.48
C PRO A 37 -0.16 5.13 14.58
N GLU A 38 0.30 5.06 15.81
CA GLU A 38 -0.57 4.80 16.96
C GLU A 38 -1.36 6.04 17.39
N ASP A 39 -0.74 7.21 17.24
CA ASP A 39 -1.30 8.49 17.65
C ASP A 39 -0.67 9.65 16.86
N ARG A 40 -1.06 10.86 17.18
CA ARG A 40 -0.56 12.07 16.55
C ARG A 40 0.97 12.21 16.65
N GLU A 41 1.52 11.96 17.83
CA GLU A 41 2.97 12.09 18.04
C GLU A 41 3.75 11.04 17.26
N ASP A 42 3.24 9.82 17.19
CA ASP A 42 3.83 8.76 16.39
C ASP A 42 3.79 9.09 14.88
N ALA A 43 2.68 9.66 14.42
CA ALA A 43 2.56 10.13 13.03
C ALA A 43 3.62 11.18 12.70
N ILE A 44 3.84 12.13 13.58
CA ILE A 44 4.86 13.17 13.42
C ILE A 44 6.25 12.52 13.36
N ARG A 45 6.56 11.61 14.27
CA ARG A 45 7.85 10.91 14.29
C ARG A 45 8.11 10.14 12.99
N MET A 46 7.10 9.44 12.46
CA MET A 46 7.23 8.71 11.20
C MET A 46 7.57 9.65 10.06
N LEU A 47 6.89 10.78 9.94
CA LEU A 47 7.14 11.75 8.87
C LEU A 47 8.49 12.42 9.03
N GLU A 48 8.94 12.69 10.26
CA GLU A 48 10.30 13.18 10.51
C GLU A 48 11.36 12.19 10.01
N ARG A 49 11.12 10.89 10.19
CA ARG A 49 12.02 9.84 9.69
C ARG A 49 12.00 9.75 8.17
N LEU A 50 10.86 9.92 7.53
CA LEU A 50 10.74 9.89 6.06
C LEU A 50 11.29 11.16 5.40
N SER A 51 11.27 12.29 6.09
CA SER A 51 11.74 13.57 5.58
C SER A 51 13.17 13.48 5.04
N GLY A 52 13.38 13.92 3.81
CA GLY A 52 14.70 13.95 3.18
C GLY A 52 15.26 12.57 2.81
N HIS A 53 14.47 11.51 2.86
CA HIS A 53 14.94 10.14 2.62
C HIS A 53 14.12 9.43 1.53
N ARG A 54 14.72 8.35 1.01
CA ARG A 54 14.02 7.38 0.17
C ARG A 54 13.37 6.33 1.07
N HIS A 55 12.15 5.97 0.74
CA HIS A 55 11.49 4.80 1.31
C HIS A 55 10.88 3.94 0.20
N THR A 56 10.51 2.72 0.53
CA THR A 56 9.89 1.79 -0.39
C THR A 56 8.45 1.49 0.05
N VAL A 57 7.52 1.59 -0.88
CA VAL A 57 6.13 1.20 -0.65
C VAL A 57 5.92 -0.15 -1.33
N VAL A 58 5.46 -1.13 -0.56
CA VAL A 58 5.20 -2.50 -1.04
C VAL A 58 3.74 -2.81 -0.82
N THR A 59 3.04 -3.15 -1.90
CA THR A 59 1.67 -3.66 -1.81
C THR A 59 1.65 -5.12 -2.18
N GLY A 60 1.16 -5.96 -1.26
CA GLY A 60 0.84 -7.35 -1.52
C GLY A 60 -0.60 -7.47 -1.94
N VAL A 61 -0.86 -8.31 -2.94
CA VAL A 61 -2.22 -8.57 -3.46
C VAL A 61 -2.45 -10.07 -3.50
N THR A 62 -3.64 -10.50 -3.09
CA THR A 62 -4.07 -11.89 -3.19
C THR A 62 -5.38 -11.95 -3.97
N LEU A 63 -5.40 -12.79 -4.98
CA LEU A 63 -6.59 -13.15 -5.75
C LEU A 63 -6.98 -14.57 -5.35
N ARG A 64 -8.25 -14.78 -5.02
CA ARG A 64 -8.70 -16.09 -4.55
C ARG A 64 -10.08 -16.42 -5.11
N THR A 65 -10.23 -17.67 -5.58
CA THR A 65 -11.52 -18.31 -5.78
C THR A 65 -11.77 -19.30 -4.65
N ALA A 66 -12.89 -20.02 -4.71
CA ALA A 66 -13.16 -21.10 -3.76
C ALA A 66 -12.06 -22.19 -3.76
N ARG A 67 -11.34 -22.38 -4.88
CA ARG A 67 -10.40 -23.50 -5.09
C ARG A 67 -8.95 -23.06 -5.34
N ARG A 68 -8.71 -21.82 -5.76
CA ARG A 68 -7.39 -21.37 -6.21
C ARG A 68 -7.01 -20.04 -5.57
N ARG A 69 -5.71 -19.81 -5.54
CA ARG A 69 -5.13 -18.57 -4.98
C ARG A 69 -3.91 -18.16 -5.78
N ARG A 70 -3.76 -16.87 -5.99
CA ARG A 70 -2.56 -16.27 -6.54
C ARG A 70 -2.20 -15.03 -5.73
N SER A 71 -0.94 -14.91 -5.34
CA SER A 71 -0.43 -13.75 -4.61
C SER A 71 0.76 -13.16 -5.34
N PHE A 72 0.87 -11.84 -5.30
CA PHE A 72 2.02 -11.12 -5.84
C PHE A 72 2.23 -9.84 -5.05
N SER A 73 3.40 -9.22 -5.23
CA SER A 73 3.70 -7.93 -4.61
C SER A 73 4.29 -6.97 -5.62
N VAL A 74 4.09 -5.67 -5.38
CA VAL A 74 4.61 -4.59 -6.22
C VAL A 74 5.33 -3.59 -5.33
N ARG A 75 6.52 -3.15 -5.76
CA ARG A 75 7.36 -2.20 -5.03
C ARG A 75 7.45 -0.89 -5.80
N SER A 76 7.48 0.21 -5.07
CA SER A 76 7.76 1.54 -5.61
C SER A 76 8.67 2.27 -4.64
N ASN A 77 9.71 2.92 -5.16
CA ASN A 77 10.59 3.76 -4.36
C ASN A 77 10.10 5.20 -4.42
N VAL A 78 10.11 5.87 -3.29
CA VAL A 78 9.62 7.23 -3.13
C VAL A 78 10.69 8.06 -2.41
N TRP A 79 10.97 9.25 -2.94
CA TRP A 79 11.91 10.20 -2.32
C TRP A 79 11.15 11.42 -1.82
N PHE A 80 11.25 11.66 -0.52
CA PHE A 80 10.77 12.90 0.09
C PHE A 80 11.88 13.93 0.09
N ARG A 81 11.54 15.18 -0.24
CA ARG A 81 12.41 16.29 0.10
C ARG A 81 12.47 16.46 1.62
N ALA A 82 13.42 17.26 2.11
CA ALA A 82 13.43 17.65 3.51
C ALA A 82 12.17 18.46 3.83
N LEU A 83 11.45 18.05 4.87
CA LEU A 83 10.26 18.73 5.38
C LEU A 83 10.59 19.49 6.65
N THR A 84 9.96 20.65 6.84
CA THR A 84 10.05 21.35 8.13
C THR A 84 9.10 20.70 9.13
N ARG A 85 9.39 20.89 10.43
CA ARG A 85 8.48 20.40 11.48
C ARG A 85 7.09 21.04 11.34
N GLU A 86 7.02 22.31 10.98
CA GLU A 86 5.75 23.02 10.78
C GLU A 86 4.92 22.39 9.67
N GLU A 87 5.54 21.99 8.57
CA GLU A 87 4.88 21.28 7.47
C GLU A 87 4.33 19.92 7.91
N ILE A 88 5.12 19.18 8.68
CA ILE A 88 4.73 17.88 9.20
C ILE A 88 3.53 18.00 10.14
N VAL A 89 3.60 18.93 11.10
CA VAL A 89 2.51 19.18 12.05
C VAL A 89 1.26 19.65 11.32
N TYR A 90 1.38 20.54 10.35
CA TYR A 90 0.26 20.97 9.51
C TYR A 90 -0.44 19.79 8.87
N TYR A 91 0.32 18.90 8.25
CA TYR A 91 -0.25 17.75 7.56
C TYR A 91 -0.96 16.82 8.55
N VAL A 92 -0.31 16.45 9.64
CA VAL A 92 -0.89 15.54 10.63
C VAL A 92 -2.16 16.11 11.24
N ASP A 93 -2.17 17.39 11.61
CA ASP A 93 -3.32 18.02 12.27
C ASP A 93 -4.50 18.25 11.32
N ASN A 94 -4.26 18.43 10.03
CA ASN A 94 -5.32 18.72 9.07
C ASN A 94 -5.81 17.50 8.28
N PHE A 95 -4.99 16.46 8.15
CA PHE A 95 -5.35 15.28 7.34
C PHE A 95 -5.49 14.00 8.15
N HIS A 96 -5.08 13.98 9.42
CA HIS A 96 -5.27 12.86 10.35
C HIS A 96 -4.85 11.49 9.77
N PRO A 97 -3.57 11.28 9.41
CA PRO A 97 -3.13 10.10 8.66
C PRO A 97 -2.94 8.86 9.53
N LEU A 98 -3.74 8.66 10.56
CA LEU A 98 -3.60 7.55 11.52
C LEU A 98 -4.01 6.20 10.92
N ASP A 99 -4.74 6.21 9.83
CA ASP A 99 -5.19 5.02 9.11
C ASP A 99 -4.24 4.59 7.98
N LYS A 100 -3.10 5.29 7.81
CA LYS A 100 -2.20 5.10 6.67
C LYS A 100 -0.83 4.59 7.11
N ALA A 101 -0.33 3.55 6.44
CA ALA A 101 1.05 3.07 6.61
C ALA A 101 2.02 4.20 6.30
N GLY A 102 3.02 4.39 7.15
CA GLY A 102 4.01 5.46 7.01
C GLY A 102 3.47 6.85 7.26
N SER A 103 2.27 6.98 7.76
CA SER A 103 1.61 8.26 8.13
C SER A 103 1.30 9.19 6.96
N TYR A 104 1.18 8.71 5.72
CA TYR A 104 0.81 9.63 4.64
C TYR A 104 0.03 8.94 3.51
N GLY A 105 -0.75 9.76 2.79
CA GLY A 105 -1.40 9.38 1.55
C GLY A 105 -0.93 10.25 0.42
N ILE A 106 -0.40 9.64 -0.66
CA ILE A 106 0.17 10.36 -1.80
C ILE A 106 -0.86 11.25 -2.51
N GLN A 107 -2.13 10.90 -2.43
CA GLN A 107 -3.22 11.65 -3.06
C GLN A 107 -3.61 12.91 -2.28
N GLU A 108 -3.03 13.12 -1.11
CA GLU A 108 -3.27 14.29 -0.26
C GLU A 108 -2.20 15.38 -0.49
N TRP A 109 -2.34 16.51 0.21
CA TRP A 109 -1.42 17.65 0.09
C TRP A 109 0.06 17.24 0.15
N ILE A 110 0.41 16.32 1.03
CA ILE A 110 1.80 15.90 1.23
C ILE A 110 2.40 15.25 -0.03
N GLY A 111 1.59 14.59 -0.84
CA GLY A 111 2.05 14.03 -2.11
C GLY A 111 2.55 15.09 -3.07
N TYR A 112 1.86 16.23 -3.14
CA TYR A 112 2.27 17.36 -3.96
C TYR A 112 3.46 18.11 -3.36
N ALA A 113 3.46 18.29 -2.04
CA ALA A 113 4.41 19.16 -1.37
C ALA A 113 5.76 18.48 -1.04
N ALA A 114 5.75 17.17 -0.79
CA ALA A 114 6.89 16.46 -0.23
C ALA A 114 7.61 15.54 -1.21
N ILE A 115 6.89 14.93 -2.17
CA ILE A 115 7.47 13.93 -3.04
C ILE A 115 8.18 14.58 -4.21
N GLU A 116 9.48 14.35 -4.32
CA GLU A 116 10.27 14.86 -5.45
C GLU A 116 10.53 13.82 -6.52
N ARG A 117 10.36 12.51 -6.21
CA ARG A 117 10.57 11.44 -7.18
C ARG A 117 9.85 10.17 -6.77
N ILE A 118 9.31 9.45 -7.76
CA ILE A 118 8.80 8.09 -7.63
C ILE A 118 9.47 7.23 -8.70
N ASP A 119 9.94 6.05 -8.29
CA ASP A 119 10.40 5.00 -9.20
C ASP A 119 9.49 3.80 -9.01
N GLY A 120 8.60 3.56 -9.97
CA GLY A 120 7.57 2.55 -9.92
C GLY A 120 6.16 3.13 -10.10
N SER A 121 5.15 2.35 -9.77
CA SER A 121 3.75 2.74 -9.97
C SER A 121 3.27 3.74 -8.93
N PHE A 122 2.76 4.87 -9.37
CA PHE A 122 2.05 5.84 -8.53
C PHE A 122 0.84 5.17 -7.83
N PHE A 123 0.09 4.36 -8.56
CA PHE A 123 -1.10 3.68 -8.01
C PHE A 123 -0.72 2.67 -6.93
N ASN A 124 0.47 2.05 -7.03
CA ASN A 124 1.00 1.22 -5.96
C ASN A 124 1.21 2.02 -4.67
N VAL A 125 1.75 3.23 -4.78
CA VAL A 125 1.95 4.12 -3.63
C VAL A 125 0.60 4.53 -3.02
N MET A 126 -0.44 4.67 -3.84
CA MET A 126 -1.81 4.91 -3.36
C MET A 126 -2.40 3.73 -2.58
N GLY A 127 -1.90 2.52 -2.79
CA GLY A 127 -2.33 1.33 -2.08
C GLY A 127 -2.87 0.18 -2.94
N LEU A 128 -3.02 0.37 -4.26
CA LEU A 128 -3.43 -0.69 -5.16
C LEU A 128 -2.76 -0.52 -6.52
N PRO A 129 -1.83 -1.42 -6.89
CA PRO A 129 -1.12 -1.33 -8.17
C PRO A 129 -2.03 -1.78 -9.33
N ILE A 130 -2.88 -0.90 -9.81
CA ILE A 130 -3.99 -1.19 -10.71
C ILE A 130 -3.53 -1.89 -11.99
N GLN A 131 -2.48 -1.40 -12.64
CA GLN A 131 -2.01 -2.00 -13.90
C GLN A 131 -1.56 -3.44 -13.68
N ARG A 132 -0.78 -3.70 -12.62
CA ARG A 132 -0.32 -5.05 -12.31
C ARG A 132 -1.49 -5.96 -11.90
N VAL A 133 -2.44 -5.44 -11.14
CA VAL A 133 -3.66 -6.17 -10.75
C VAL A 133 -4.44 -6.59 -12.01
N TYR A 134 -4.61 -5.69 -12.96
CA TYR A 134 -5.30 -5.98 -14.21
C TYR A 134 -4.63 -7.13 -14.97
N THR A 135 -3.31 -7.07 -15.12
CA THR A 135 -2.54 -8.11 -15.80
C THR A 135 -2.64 -9.46 -15.07
N GLU A 136 -2.43 -9.46 -13.77
CA GLU A 136 -2.46 -10.69 -12.97
C GLU A 136 -3.86 -11.28 -12.89
N LEU A 137 -4.90 -10.44 -12.80
CA LEU A 137 -6.28 -10.89 -12.79
C LEU A 137 -6.65 -11.59 -14.10
N ASN A 138 -6.26 -11.01 -15.24
CA ASN A 138 -6.51 -11.64 -16.54
C ASN A 138 -5.80 -12.99 -16.67
N GLN A 139 -4.55 -13.07 -16.22
CA GLN A 139 -3.80 -14.34 -16.24
C GLN A 139 -4.44 -15.37 -15.31
N PHE A 140 -4.92 -14.95 -14.14
CA PHE A 140 -5.60 -15.81 -13.19
C PHE A 140 -6.90 -16.39 -13.77
N ILE A 141 -7.70 -15.52 -14.41
CA ILE A 141 -8.95 -15.93 -15.08
C ILE A 141 -8.66 -16.94 -16.20
N GLN A 142 -7.63 -16.68 -17.02
CA GLN A 142 -7.23 -17.61 -18.07
C GLN A 142 -6.77 -18.95 -17.51
N SER A 143 -6.03 -18.97 -16.41
CA SER A 143 -5.59 -20.20 -15.77
C SER A 143 -6.77 -21.04 -15.27
N ILE A 144 -7.83 -20.39 -14.78
CA ILE A 144 -9.06 -21.06 -14.34
C ILE A 144 -9.80 -21.67 -15.53
N LYS A 145 -9.92 -20.94 -16.65
CA LYS A 145 -10.59 -21.40 -17.86
C LYS A 145 -9.88 -22.58 -18.52
N ASN A 146 -8.55 -22.54 -18.53
CA ASN A 146 -7.75 -23.58 -19.17
C ASN A 146 -7.60 -24.84 -18.32
N ASN A 147 -7.86 -24.74 -17.02
CA ASN A 147 -7.65 -25.83 -16.06
C ASN A 147 -8.67 -25.71 -14.92
N PRO A 148 -9.96 -25.93 -15.23
CA PRO A 148 -11.05 -25.72 -14.29
C PRO A 148 -11.06 -26.70 -13.09
#